data_c795604100add549124c4f3353c9f43b
#
_entry.id   c795604100add549124c4f3353c9f43b
#
_cell.length_a   1.000
_cell.length_b   1.000
_cell.length_c   1.000
_cell.angle_alpha   90.00
_cell.angle_beta   90.00
_cell.angle_gamma   90.00
#
_symmetry.space_group_name_H-M   'P 1'
#
loop_
_entity.id
_entity.type
_entity.pdbx_description
1 polymer ?
#
loop_
_entity_poly.entity_id
_entity_poly.type
_entity_poly.pdbx_seq_one_letter_code
_entity_poly.pdbx_strand_id
1 'polypeptide(L)'
;MLRAREPQLLNAERAQRMLDAPGFEEAAKLLTDCGYPDMAQMKADEIEQALAERRNAVLGEMASLAPDKSIVTAFRVKYDYHNVKAILKAAAMDSDPGRLLTAAGRVPVEKLLSAYQESRYVELPSLLGKAMEEARTVLARTANPQMADLILDQACYEEMKAAAKEAECPFLEGYVQLLIDSTNLKSAVRTLRMHKDADFLQSVLLSGGTVSDGRIAAAGDREALAGLFQNSKLAEAAALGADAAAGGRMTAFEKACDNAVTDYLKDAKLIGFGPETLVAYLAAVEGETTAVRMILTGRLAGIAPDTIRERLRDLYA
;
A
#
# COMPACT_ATOMS: atom_id res chain seq x y z
N MET A 1 8.32 -24.16 -3.41
CA MET A 1 8.84 -23.38 -2.25
C MET A 1 7.80 -22.38 -1.71
N LEU A 2 7.28 -21.44 -2.49
CA LEU A 2 6.32 -20.43 -1.99
C LEU A 2 5.02 -21.04 -1.47
N ARG A 3 4.43 -21.98 -2.19
CA ARG A 3 3.21 -22.70 -1.74
C ARG A 3 3.36 -23.41 -0.38
N ALA A 4 4.56 -23.83 -0.02
CA ALA A 4 4.84 -24.41 1.29
C ALA A 4 4.93 -23.36 2.41
N ARG A 5 5.05 -22.08 2.06
CA ARG A 5 5.07 -20.95 3.01
C ARG A 5 3.71 -20.31 3.23
N GLU A 6 2.81 -20.41 2.25
CA GLU A 6 1.46 -19.82 2.35
C GLU A 6 0.67 -20.28 3.60
N PRO A 7 0.75 -21.57 4.06
CA PRO A 7 0.09 -22.00 5.29
C PRO A 7 0.62 -21.32 6.57
N GLN A 8 1.81 -20.70 6.50
CA GLN A 8 2.37 -19.94 7.62
C GLN A 8 1.87 -18.49 7.66
N LEU A 9 1.21 -18.01 6.60
CA LEU A 9 0.58 -16.70 6.60
C LEU A 9 -0.60 -16.65 7.57
N LEU A 10 -0.89 -15.46 8.07
CA LEU A 10 -2.09 -15.19 8.84
C LEU A 10 -3.33 -15.43 8.00
N ASN A 11 -4.16 -16.36 8.40
CA ASN A 11 -5.45 -16.62 7.78
C ASN A 11 -6.61 -15.99 8.56
N ALA A 12 -7.80 -15.99 7.96
CA ALA A 12 -9.00 -15.39 8.55
C ALA A 12 -9.37 -16.00 9.91
N GLU A 13 -9.23 -17.33 10.07
CA GLU A 13 -9.55 -18.01 11.33
C GLU A 13 -8.62 -17.56 12.46
N ARG A 14 -7.30 -17.50 12.20
CA ARG A 14 -6.33 -17.07 13.20
C ARG A 14 -6.50 -15.59 13.53
N ALA A 15 -6.77 -14.73 12.53
CA ALA A 15 -7.07 -13.33 12.76
C ALA A 15 -8.31 -13.15 13.65
N GLN A 16 -9.35 -13.96 13.42
CA GLN A 16 -10.55 -13.96 14.27
C GLN A 16 -10.22 -14.39 15.71
N ARG A 17 -9.41 -15.44 15.90
CA ARG A 17 -8.96 -15.87 17.23
C ARG A 17 -8.16 -14.78 17.94
N MET A 18 -7.34 -14.02 17.23
CA MET A 18 -6.61 -12.88 17.80
C MET A 18 -7.55 -11.76 18.26
N LEU A 19 -8.62 -11.50 17.51
CA LEU A 19 -9.65 -10.52 17.91
C LEU A 19 -10.45 -10.98 19.14
N ASP A 20 -10.75 -12.27 19.22
CA ASP A 20 -11.55 -12.85 20.30
C ASP A 20 -10.71 -13.18 21.56
N ALA A 21 -9.39 -13.07 21.48
CA ALA A 21 -8.49 -13.29 22.60
C ALA A 21 -8.82 -12.35 23.79
N PRO A 22 -8.66 -12.78 25.05
CA PRO A 22 -8.98 -11.98 26.23
C PRO A 22 -8.22 -10.64 26.29
N GLY A 23 -6.95 -10.65 25.85
CA GLY A 23 -6.08 -9.48 25.89
C GLY A 23 -5.08 -9.41 24.73
N PHE A 24 -4.25 -8.37 24.78
CA PHE A 24 -3.16 -8.15 23.80
C PHE A 24 -2.14 -9.30 23.85
N GLU A 25 -1.73 -9.74 25.03
CA GLU A 25 -0.70 -10.79 25.20
C GLU A 25 -1.11 -12.11 24.54
N GLU A 26 -2.35 -12.53 24.77
CA GLU A 26 -2.89 -13.76 24.18
C GLU A 26 -3.05 -13.65 22.67
N ALA A 27 -3.48 -12.47 22.18
CA ALA A 27 -3.55 -12.21 20.74
C ALA A 27 -2.17 -12.27 20.07
N ALA A 28 -1.15 -11.68 20.70
CA ALA A 28 0.22 -11.66 20.18
C ALA A 28 0.85 -13.05 20.10
N LYS A 29 0.62 -13.92 21.11
CA LYS A 29 1.13 -15.31 21.14
C LYS A 29 0.65 -16.15 19.95
N LEU A 30 -0.54 -15.87 19.39
CA LEU A 30 -1.07 -16.60 18.24
C LEU A 30 -0.28 -16.36 16.94
N LEU A 31 0.63 -15.37 16.91
CA LEU A 31 1.44 -15.06 15.75
C LEU A 31 2.76 -15.83 15.67
N THR A 32 3.18 -16.50 16.74
CA THR A 32 4.42 -17.30 16.74
C THR A 32 4.38 -18.39 15.67
N ASP A 33 3.21 -19.01 15.46
CA ASP A 33 3.01 -19.99 14.38
C ASP A 33 3.06 -19.40 12.97
N CYS A 34 2.93 -18.07 12.85
CA CYS A 34 3.08 -17.34 11.58
C CYS A 34 4.53 -16.88 11.35
N GLY A 35 5.48 -17.30 12.19
CA GLY A 35 6.90 -16.94 12.07
C GLY A 35 7.22 -15.52 12.53
N TYR A 36 6.36 -14.92 13.36
CA TYR A 36 6.68 -13.69 14.08
C TYR A 36 7.39 -14.00 15.40
N PRO A 37 8.24 -13.10 15.92
CA PRO A 37 8.77 -13.24 17.27
C PRO A 37 7.65 -13.17 18.31
N ASP A 38 7.92 -13.57 19.55
CA ASP A 38 6.98 -13.35 20.66
C ASP A 38 6.85 -11.84 20.92
N MET A 39 5.69 -11.29 20.62
CA MET A 39 5.37 -9.87 20.77
C MET A 39 4.50 -9.57 21.99
N ALA A 40 4.26 -10.55 22.87
CA ALA A 40 3.31 -10.43 23.98
C ALA A 40 3.67 -9.33 25.01
N GLN A 41 4.93 -8.94 25.11
CA GLN A 41 5.41 -7.90 26.00
C GLN A 41 5.94 -6.66 25.28
N MET A 42 5.78 -6.59 23.94
CA MET A 42 6.29 -5.48 23.14
C MET A 42 5.39 -4.25 23.25
N LYS A 43 6.02 -3.09 23.19
CA LYS A 43 5.34 -1.79 23.02
C LYS A 43 5.03 -1.55 21.54
N ALA A 44 4.26 -0.50 21.26
CA ALA A 44 3.82 -0.19 19.89
C ALA A 44 4.98 0.02 18.90
N ASP A 45 6.05 0.68 19.32
CA ASP A 45 7.24 0.91 18.50
C ASP A 45 8.05 -0.37 18.24
N GLU A 46 8.14 -1.26 19.25
CA GLU A 46 8.79 -2.57 19.12
C GLU A 46 8.00 -3.49 18.18
N ILE A 47 6.66 -3.45 18.23
CA ILE A 47 5.78 -4.17 17.30
C ILE A 47 6.02 -3.67 15.87
N GLU A 48 6.04 -2.35 15.65
CA GLU A 48 6.30 -1.78 14.32
C GLU A 48 7.67 -2.19 13.78
N GLN A 49 8.69 -2.22 14.63
CA GLN A 49 10.02 -2.70 14.26
C GLN A 49 10.00 -4.18 13.86
N ALA A 50 9.39 -5.05 14.65
CA ALA A 50 9.29 -6.49 14.36
C ALA A 50 8.55 -6.75 13.04
N LEU A 51 7.46 -6.01 12.76
CA LEU A 51 6.73 -6.08 11.50
C LEU A 51 7.58 -5.63 10.31
N ALA A 52 8.34 -4.54 10.48
CA ALA A 52 9.24 -4.03 9.45
C ALA A 52 10.39 -5.01 9.16
N GLU A 53 11.00 -5.58 10.19
CA GLU A 53 12.08 -6.57 10.07
C GLU A 53 11.61 -7.81 9.30
N ARG A 54 10.44 -8.38 9.65
CA ARG A 54 9.87 -9.54 8.95
C ARG A 54 9.61 -9.22 7.47
N ARG A 55 8.96 -8.10 7.18
CA ARG A 55 8.71 -7.67 5.79
C ARG A 55 10.02 -7.50 5.01
N ASN A 56 11.01 -6.84 5.60
CA ASN A 56 12.32 -6.60 4.98
C ASN A 56 13.06 -7.91 4.73
N ALA A 57 13.00 -8.86 5.66
CA ALA A 57 13.59 -10.18 5.50
C ALA A 57 12.97 -10.95 4.33
N VAL A 58 11.63 -10.93 4.22
CA VAL A 58 10.93 -11.59 3.10
C VAL A 58 11.28 -10.93 1.78
N LEU A 59 11.24 -9.59 1.68
CA LEU A 59 11.59 -8.88 0.45
C LEU A 59 13.06 -9.12 0.05
N GLY A 60 13.97 -9.12 1.01
CA GLY A 60 15.40 -9.41 0.77
C GLY A 60 15.64 -10.85 0.30
N GLU A 61 15.00 -11.82 0.94
CA GLU A 61 15.08 -13.22 0.54
C GLU A 61 14.51 -13.43 -0.87
N MET A 62 13.33 -12.88 -1.16
CA MET A 62 12.73 -12.99 -2.49
C MET A 62 13.56 -12.29 -3.55
N ALA A 63 14.18 -11.16 -3.25
CA ALA A 63 15.10 -10.49 -4.17
C ALA A 63 16.34 -11.33 -4.50
N SER A 64 16.78 -12.20 -3.58
CA SER A 64 17.90 -13.11 -3.81
C SER A 64 17.50 -14.38 -4.59
N LEU A 65 16.28 -14.87 -4.39
CA LEU A 65 15.81 -16.16 -4.91
C LEU A 65 14.98 -16.04 -6.20
N ALA A 66 14.36 -14.88 -6.44
CA ALA A 66 13.52 -14.68 -7.62
C ALA A 66 14.35 -14.77 -8.91
N PRO A 67 13.93 -15.59 -9.90
CA PRO A 67 14.58 -15.62 -11.21
C PRO A 67 14.51 -14.25 -11.90
N ASP A 68 13.37 -13.57 -11.77
CA ASP A 68 13.17 -12.21 -12.23
C ASP A 68 13.03 -11.25 -11.03
N LYS A 69 13.98 -10.33 -10.94
CA LYS A 69 14.03 -9.35 -9.87
C LYS A 69 13.06 -8.20 -10.07
N SER A 70 12.55 -7.98 -11.28
CA SER A 70 11.61 -6.90 -11.60
C SER A 70 10.31 -7.03 -10.82
N ILE A 71 9.86 -8.28 -10.56
CA ILE A 71 8.70 -8.55 -9.70
C ILE A 71 8.91 -7.97 -8.30
N VAL A 72 10.04 -8.31 -7.66
CA VAL A 72 10.34 -7.82 -6.31
C VAL A 72 10.57 -6.30 -6.33
N THR A 73 11.17 -5.80 -7.41
CA THR A 73 11.37 -4.36 -7.63
C THR A 73 10.04 -3.62 -7.58
N ALA A 74 8.99 -4.09 -8.26
CA ALA A 74 7.67 -3.48 -8.24
C ALA A 74 7.10 -3.30 -6.81
N PHE A 75 7.37 -4.25 -5.91
CA PHE A 75 6.96 -4.15 -4.49
C PHE A 75 7.86 -3.23 -3.67
N ARG A 76 9.15 -3.10 -4.01
CA ARG A 76 10.10 -2.29 -3.25
C ARG A 76 10.07 -0.80 -3.61
N VAL A 77 9.66 -0.46 -4.83
CA VAL A 77 9.54 0.92 -5.33
C VAL A 77 8.84 1.84 -4.33
N LYS A 78 7.68 1.45 -3.84
CA LYS A 78 6.88 2.29 -2.95
C LYS A 78 7.57 2.69 -1.64
N TYR A 79 8.53 1.89 -1.18
CA TYR A 79 9.29 2.20 0.03
C TYR A 79 10.38 3.25 -0.20
N ASP A 80 10.92 3.34 -1.41
CA ASP A 80 11.82 4.44 -1.78
C ASP A 80 11.06 5.77 -1.72
N TYR A 81 9.88 5.84 -2.34
CA TYR A 81 9.03 7.02 -2.32
C TYR A 81 8.49 7.36 -0.94
N HIS A 82 8.17 6.34 -0.13
CA HIS A 82 7.84 6.53 1.29
C HIS A 82 8.98 7.21 2.05
N ASN A 83 10.20 6.73 1.88
CA ASN A 83 11.39 7.31 2.52
C ASN A 83 11.61 8.76 2.06
N VAL A 84 11.46 9.04 0.76
CA VAL A 84 11.58 10.41 0.23
C VAL A 84 10.51 11.32 0.84
N LYS A 85 9.25 10.88 0.94
CA LYS A 85 8.18 11.64 1.61
C LYS A 85 8.52 11.94 3.07
N ALA A 86 9.04 10.94 3.80
CA ALA A 86 9.45 11.10 5.20
C ALA A 86 10.58 12.12 5.33
N ILE A 87 11.61 12.06 4.48
CA ILE A 87 12.74 12.99 4.47
C ILE A 87 12.27 14.43 4.19
N LEU A 88 11.46 14.63 3.15
CA LEU A 88 10.97 15.96 2.78
C LEU A 88 10.11 16.59 3.86
N LYS A 89 9.20 15.81 4.46
CA LYS A 89 8.31 16.30 5.53
C LYS A 89 9.08 16.59 6.81
N ALA A 90 10.00 15.72 7.19
CA ALA A 90 10.84 15.93 8.36
C ALA A 90 11.72 17.19 8.21
N ALA A 91 12.31 17.38 7.04
CA ALA A 91 13.10 18.59 6.76
C ALA A 91 12.24 19.86 6.78
N ALA A 92 11.00 19.82 6.28
CA ALA A 92 10.08 20.96 6.34
C ALA A 92 9.62 21.29 7.77
N MET A 93 9.68 20.32 8.69
CA MET A 93 9.29 20.45 10.09
C MET A 93 10.50 20.60 11.05
N ASP A 94 11.70 20.69 10.51
CA ASP A 94 12.96 20.68 11.27
C ASP A 94 13.03 19.52 12.28
N SER A 95 12.70 18.32 11.83
CA SER A 95 12.60 17.11 12.66
C SER A 95 13.44 15.96 12.07
N ASP A 96 13.74 14.95 12.89
CA ASP A 96 14.44 13.74 12.45
C ASP A 96 13.49 12.75 11.80
N PRO A 97 13.74 12.32 10.54
CA PRO A 97 12.92 11.30 9.87
C PRO A 97 13.20 9.88 10.35
N GLY A 98 14.24 9.63 11.14
CA GLY A 98 14.82 8.30 11.40
C GLY A 98 13.80 7.21 11.73
N ARG A 99 12.80 7.50 12.56
CA ARG A 99 11.74 6.55 12.93
C ARG A 99 10.77 6.20 11.81
N LEU A 100 10.68 7.02 10.77
CA LEU A 100 9.76 6.84 9.64
C LEU A 100 10.42 6.13 8.45
N LEU A 101 11.75 6.01 8.47
CA LEU A 101 12.51 5.42 7.37
C LEU A 101 12.50 3.89 7.44
N THR A 102 12.51 3.25 6.28
CA THR A 102 12.49 1.79 6.15
C THR A 102 13.56 1.29 5.18
N ALA A 103 14.18 0.16 5.52
CA ALA A 103 15.13 -0.53 4.65
C ALA A 103 14.46 -1.41 3.56
N ALA A 104 13.12 -1.39 3.47
CA ALA A 104 12.37 -2.17 2.47
C ALA A 104 12.59 -1.69 1.03
N GLY A 105 13.04 -0.45 0.84
CA GLY A 105 13.30 0.15 -0.46
C GLY A 105 14.46 -0.50 -1.22
N ARG A 106 14.63 -0.12 -2.48
CA ARG A 106 15.74 -0.52 -3.36
C ARG A 106 17.00 0.32 -3.08
N VAL A 107 16.76 1.59 -2.70
CA VAL A 107 17.82 2.56 -2.44
C VAL A 107 18.12 2.59 -0.93
N PRO A 108 19.40 2.43 -0.53
CA PRO A 108 19.77 2.58 0.87
C PRO A 108 19.34 3.93 1.45
N VAL A 109 18.85 3.93 2.68
CA VAL A 109 18.34 5.14 3.37
C VAL A 109 19.41 6.23 3.42
N GLU A 110 20.64 5.85 3.72
CA GLU A 110 21.79 6.76 3.81
C GLU A 110 22.04 7.48 2.48
N LYS A 111 21.85 6.77 1.37
CA LYS A 111 21.97 7.35 0.02
C LYS A 111 20.87 8.36 -0.27
N LEU A 112 19.62 8.11 0.16
CA LEU A 112 18.52 9.07 0.03
C LEU A 112 18.76 10.32 0.86
N LEU A 113 19.24 10.16 2.10
CA LEU A 113 19.57 11.26 2.99
C LEU A 113 20.71 12.12 2.44
N SER A 114 21.80 11.49 1.99
CA SER A 114 22.94 12.19 1.37
C SER A 114 22.51 12.93 0.09
N ALA A 115 21.74 12.28 -0.79
CA ALA A 115 21.23 12.91 -2.01
C ALA A 115 20.37 14.14 -1.72
N TYR A 116 19.56 14.09 -0.66
CA TYR A 116 18.76 15.23 -0.22
C TYR A 116 19.62 16.38 0.32
N GLN A 117 20.57 16.07 1.24
CA GLN A 117 21.44 17.07 1.91
C GLN A 117 22.35 17.76 0.91
N GLU A 118 22.94 17.02 -0.01
CA GLU A 118 23.92 17.50 -0.97
C GLU A 118 23.30 17.94 -2.32
N SER A 119 21.96 17.81 -2.45
CA SER A 119 21.23 18.08 -3.71
C SER A 119 21.73 17.27 -4.91
N ARG A 120 22.19 16.02 -4.67
CA ARG A 120 22.76 15.12 -5.69
C ARG A 120 21.73 14.10 -6.18
N TYR A 121 20.60 14.57 -6.67
CA TYR A 121 19.48 13.69 -7.10
C TYR A 121 19.83 12.82 -8.31
N VAL A 122 20.79 13.23 -9.12
CA VAL A 122 21.29 12.46 -10.29
C VAL A 122 21.92 11.11 -9.91
N GLU A 123 22.32 10.92 -8.67
CA GLU A 123 22.88 9.67 -8.16
C GLU A 123 21.81 8.62 -7.82
N LEU A 124 20.53 9.02 -7.79
CA LEU A 124 19.38 8.16 -7.57
C LEU A 124 18.86 7.57 -8.89
N PRO A 125 18.01 6.52 -8.84
CA PRO A 125 17.25 6.12 -10.01
C PRO A 125 16.56 7.31 -10.66
N SER A 126 16.62 7.41 -11.99
CA SER A 126 16.32 8.64 -12.73
C SER A 126 14.96 9.26 -12.38
N LEU A 127 13.90 8.45 -12.31
CA LEU A 127 12.56 8.97 -12.01
C LEU A 127 12.43 9.37 -10.53
N LEU A 128 12.99 8.58 -9.62
CA LEU A 128 13.01 8.88 -8.19
C LEU A 128 13.76 10.18 -7.90
N GLY A 129 14.94 10.37 -8.51
CA GLY A 129 15.75 11.57 -8.33
C GLY A 129 15.04 12.84 -8.83
N LYS A 130 14.45 12.79 -10.03
CA LYS A 130 13.66 13.89 -10.60
C LYS A 130 12.45 14.22 -9.74
N ALA A 131 11.69 13.21 -9.30
CA ALA A 131 10.51 13.41 -8.47
C ALA A 131 10.89 14.00 -7.09
N MET A 132 11.99 13.56 -6.49
CA MET A 132 12.49 14.10 -5.22
C MET A 132 12.89 15.57 -5.34
N GLU A 133 13.59 15.96 -6.41
CA GLU A 133 13.98 17.35 -6.69
C GLU A 133 12.76 18.24 -6.91
N GLU A 134 11.82 17.79 -7.73
CA GLU A 134 10.57 18.51 -8.03
C GLU A 134 9.71 18.68 -6.78
N ALA A 135 9.50 17.60 -6.02
CA ALA A 135 8.70 17.61 -4.80
C ALA A 135 9.32 18.55 -3.74
N ARG A 136 10.65 18.56 -3.59
CA ARG A 136 11.37 19.51 -2.73
C ARG A 136 11.14 20.95 -3.17
N THR A 137 11.26 21.22 -4.46
CA THR A 137 11.08 22.56 -5.03
C THR A 137 9.65 23.06 -4.82
N VAL A 138 8.67 22.22 -5.08
CA VAL A 138 7.26 22.54 -4.89
C VAL A 138 6.95 22.77 -3.42
N LEU A 139 7.44 21.90 -2.53
CA LEU A 139 7.25 22.06 -1.07
C LEU A 139 7.84 23.36 -0.55
N ALA A 140 9.06 23.71 -0.98
CA ALA A 140 9.72 24.95 -0.57
C ALA A 140 8.96 26.20 -1.07
N ARG A 141 8.36 26.13 -2.27
CA ARG A 141 7.64 27.26 -2.88
C ARG A 141 6.24 27.44 -2.30
N THR A 142 5.53 26.33 -2.00
CA THR A 142 4.10 26.36 -1.68
C THR A 142 3.81 26.13 -0.21
N ALA A 143 4.75 25.61 0.56
CA ALA A 143 4.58 25.10 1.92
C ALA A 143 3.42 24.08 2.03
N ASN A 144 3.06 23.42 0.92
CA ASN A 144 1.96 22.47 0.85
C ASN A 144 2.51 21.03 0.66
N PRO A 145 2.54 20.20 1.73
CA PRO A 145 3.03 18.82 1.66
C PRO A 145 2.20 17.94 0.72
N GLN A 146 0.91 18.22 0.55
CA GLN A 146 0.05 17.44 -0.33
C GLN A 146 0.50 17.51 -1.80
N MET A 147 0.95 18.68 -2.27
CA MET A 147 1.44 18.82 -3.63
C MET A 147 2.73 18.01 -3.85
N ALA A 148 3.63 18.00 -2.87
CA ALA A 148 4.82 17.17 -2.92
C ALA A 148 4.48 15.67 -2.90
N ASP A 149 3.53 15.26 -2.06
CA ASP A 149 3.06 13.87 -2.02
C ASP A 149 2.48 13.42 -3.37
N LEU A 150 1.70 14.26 -4.06
CA LEU A 150 1.11 13.93 -5.38
C LEU A 150 2.17 13.67 -6.44
N ILE A 151 3.22 14.50 -6.50
CA ILE A 151 4.35 14.31 -7.42
C ILE A 151 5.01 12.95 -7.16
N LEU A 152 5.27 12.65 -5.89
CA LEU A 152 5.92 11.41 -5.50
C LEU A 152 5.03 10.18 -5.72
N ASP A 153 3.71 10.30 -5.51
CA ASP A 153 2.77 9.21 -5.79
C ASP A 153 2.67 8.90 -7.29
N GLN A 154 2.56 9.92 -8.14
CA GLN A 154 2.55 9.75 -9.58
C GLN A 154 3.83 9.05 -10.07
N ALA A 155 5.00 9.51 -9.63
CA ALA A 155 6.27 8.89 -9.99
C ALA A 155 6.41 7.46 -9.45
N CYS A 156 5.91 7.19 -8.24
CA CYS A 156 5.91 5.85 -7.64
C CYS A 156 5.12 4.85 -8.51
N TYR A 157 3.90 5.19 -8.88
CA TYR A 157 3.09 4.30 -9.72
C TYR A 157 3.63 4.17 -11.14
N GLU A 158 4.28 5.21 -11.68
CA GLU A 158 4.96 5.13 -12.96
C GLU A 158 6.12 4.13 -12.92
N GLU A 159 6.96 4.15 -11.89
CA GLU A 159 8.02 3.15 -11.70
C GLU A 159 7.45 1.74 -11.43
N MET A 160 6.36 1.62 -10.68
CA MET A 160 5.71 0.32 -10.46
C MET A 160 5.21 -0.28 -11.77
N LYS A 161 4.58 0.54 -12.64
CA LYS A 161 4.16 0.10 -13.99
C LYS A 161 5.35 -0.33 -14.84
N ALA A 162 6.43 0.45 -14.81
CA ALA A 162 7.63 0.13 -15.57
C ALA A 162 8.23 -1.20 -15.12
N ALA A 163 8.35 -1.43 -13.82
CA ALA A 163 8.84 -2.70 -13.26
C ALA A 163 7.90 -3.88 -13.57
N ALA A 164 6.58 -3.68 -13.54
CA ALA A 164 5.61 -4.71 -13.90
C ALA A 164 5.71 -5.10 -15.37
N LYS A 165 5.92 -4.13 -16.25
CA LYS A 165 6.12 -4.37 -17.68
C LYS A 165 7.47 -5.07 -17.96
N GLU A 166 8.54 -4.67 -17.26
CA GLU A 166 9.85 -5.30 -17.36
C GLU A 166 9.82 -6.79 -16.93
N ALA A 167 8.99 -7.11 -15.95
CA ALA A 167 8.78 -8.47 -15.48
C ALA A 167 8.04 -9.38 -16.48
N GLU A 168 7.49 -8.82 -17.55
CA GLU A 168 6.70 -9.56 -18.56
C GLU A 168 5.63 -10.47 -17.92
N CYS A 169 5.04 -10.03 -16.79
CA CYS A 169 4.08 -10.77 -16.01
C CYS A 169 2.69 -10.09 -16.07
N PRO A 170 1.74 -10.57 -16.91
CA PRO A 170 0.42 -9.96 -17.04
C PRO A 170 -0.35 -9.89 -15.71
N PHE A 171 -0.12 -10.85 -14.82
CA PHE A 171 -0.74 -10.86 -13.49
C PHE A 171 -0.22 -9.70 -12.62
N LEU A 172 1.09 -9.39 -12.68
CA LEU A 172 1.66 -8.23 -11.97
C LEU A 172 1.17 -6.91 -12.60
N GLU A 173 1.09 -6.83 -13.92
CA GLU A 173 0.55 -5.65 -14.60
C GLU A 173 -0.91 -5.40 -14.20
N GLY A 174 -1.75 -6.43 -14.22
CA GLY A 174 -3.13 -6.36 -13.76
C GLY A 174 -3.26 -5.96 -12.29
N TYR A 175 -2.37 -6.47 -11.42
CA TYR A 175 -2.31 -6.05 -10.02
C TYR A 175 -2.00 -4.56 -9.86
N VAL A 176 -1.00 -4.04 -10.57
CA VAL A 176 -0.64 -2.61 -10.53
C VAL A 176 -1.76 -1.74 -11.10
N GLN A 177 -2.39 -2.15 -12.22
CA GLN A 177 -3.55 -1.45 -12.78
C GLN A 177 -4.72 -1.38 -11.78
N LEU A 178 -5.02 -2.49 -11.10
CA LEU A 178 -6.09 -2.52 -10.10
C LEU A 178 -5.77 -1.65 -8.88
N LEU A 179 -4.50 -1.57 -8.46
CA LEU A 179 -4.07 -0.63 -7.41
C LEU A 179 -4.30 0.82 -7.83
N ILE A 180 -3.98 1.17 -9.08
CA ILE A 180 -4.23 2.51 -9.64
C ILE A 180 -5.73 2.79 -9.66
N ASP A 181 -6.54 1.90 -10.19
CA ASP A 181 -7.99 2.03 -10.24
C ASP A 181 -8.60 2.21 -8.84
N SER A 182 -8.17 1.39 -7.87
CA SER A 182 -8.59 1.49 -6.48
C SER A 182 -8.22 2.84 -5.86
N THR A 183 -7.01 3.34 -6.13
CA THR A 183 -6.54 4.65 -5.66
C THR A 183 -7.32 5.79 -6.31
N ASN A 184 -7.54 5.72 -7.61
CA ASN A 184 -8.31 6.71 -8.35
C ASN A 184 -9.78 6.76 -7.90
N LEU A 185 -10.41 5.61 -7.70
CA LEU A 185 -11.78 5.53 -7.19
C LEU A 185 -11.87 6.14 -5.78
N LYS A 186 -10.92 5.84 -4.87
CA LYS A 186 -10.87 6.44 -3.53
C LYS A 186 -10.68 7.96 -3.60
N SER A 187 -9.82 8.45 -4.49
CA SER A 187 -9.58 9.88 -4.69
C SER A 187 -10.82 10.58 -5.23
N ALA A 188 -11.49 9.99 -6.22
CA ALA A 188 -12.70 10.55 -6.81
C ALA A 188 -13.86 10.63 -5.80
N VAL A 189 -14.11 9.57 -5.03
CA VAL A 189 -15.14 9.56 -3.98
C VAL A 189 -14.86 10.62 -2.90
N ARG A 190 -13.61 10.78 -2.47
CA ARG A 190 -13.22 11.82 -1.51
C ARG A 190 -13.40 13.21 -2.09
N THR A 191 -13.03 13.43 -3.37
CA THR A 191 -13.17 14.69 -4.08
C THR A 191 -14.64 15.11 -4.17
N LEU A 192 -15.53 14.19 -4.56
CA LEU A 192 -16.98 14.42 -4.59
C LEU A 192 -17.51 14.74 -3.20
N ARG A 193 -17.12 13.98 -2.18
CA ARG A 193 -17.55 14.23 -0.79
C ARG A 193 -17.09 15.57 -0.23
N MET A 194 -15.92 16.06 -0.68
CA MET A 194 -15.38 17.37 -0.30
C MET A 194 -15.89 18.51 -1.19
N HIS A 195 -16.76 18.22 -2.17
CA HIS A 195 -17.29 19.20 -3.14
C HIS A 195 -16.18 19.97 -3.87
N LYS A 196 -15.07 19.28 -4.22
CA LYS A 196 -14.01 19.85 -5.02
C LYS A 196 -14.35 19.70 -6.52
N ASP A 197 -13.75 20.56 -7.34
CA ASP A 197 -13.98 20.59 -8.77
C ASP A 197 -13.22 19.49 -9.56
N ALA A 198 -13.51 19.41 -10.85
CA ALA A 198 -12.92 18.46 -11.76
C ALA A 198 -11.41 18.70 -11.97
N ASP A 199 -10.96 19.95 -11.93
CA ASP A 199 -9.55 20.29 -12.08
C ASP A 199 -8.74 19.77 -10.89
N PHE A 200 -9.28 19.92 -9.67
CA PHE A 200 -8.67 19.30 -8.49
C PHE A 200 -8.64 17.78 -8.63
N LEU A 201 -9.75 17.15 -9.05
CA LEU A 201 -9.79 15.71 -9.26
C LEU A 201 -8.74 15.26 -10.28
N GLN A 202 -8.66 15.92 -11.43
CA GLN A 202 -7.66 15.58 -12.46
C GLN A 202 -6.24 15.68 -11.92
N SER A 203 -5.95 16.62 -11.04
CA SER A 203 -4.60 16.81 -10.45
C SER A 203 -4.16 15.69 -9.53
N VAL A 204 -5.11 14.94 -8.92
CA VAL A 204 -4.83 13.87 -7.94
C VAL A 204 -4.95 12.46 -8.52
N LEU A 205 -5.40 12.33 -9.77
CA LEU A 205 -5.54 11.03 -10.42
C LEU A 205 -4.21 10.48 -10.93
N LEU A 206 -4.11 9.17 -10.91
CA LEU A 206 -2.98 8.39 -11.42
C LEU A 206 -3.30 7.85 -12.81
N SER A 207 -2.34 7.91 -13.73
CA SER A 207 -2.49 7.35 -15.06
C SER A 207 -2.08 5.87 -15.12
N GLY A 208 -2.80 5.09 -15.96
CA GLY A 208 -2.43 3.69 -16.25
C GLY A 208 -3.27 2.64 -15.54
N GLY A 209 -4.42 3.01 -14.98
CA GLY A 209 -5.47 2.07 -14.59
C GLY A 209 -6.24 1.52 -15.79
N THR A 210 -7.17 0.61 -15.57
CA THR A 210 -8.08 0.07 -16.58
C THR A 210 -9.16 1.10 -16.94
N VAL A 211 -9.54 1.97 -16.01
CA VAL A 211 -10.41 3.12 -16.22
C VAL A 211 -9.55 4.36 -16.42
N SER A 212 -9.72 5.03 -17.57
CA SER A 212 -8.94 6.23 -17.88
C SER A 212 -9.22 7.36 -16.88
N ASP A 213 -8.12 7.97 -16.38
CA ASP A 213 -8.15 9.14 -15.49
C ASP A 213 -8.99 10.29 -16.04
N GLY A 214 -8.91 10.58 -17.35
CA GLY A 214 -9.76 11.59 -17.98
C GLY A 214 -11.26 11.26 -17.92
N ARG A 215 -11.66 9.97 -18.00
CA ARG A 215 -13.07 9.57 -17.82
C ARG A 215 -13.52 9.72 -16.38
N ILE A 216 -12.63 9.40 -15.43
CA ILE A 216 -12.91 9.57 -13.99
C ILE A 216 -13.08 11.06 -13.67
N ALA A 217 -12.20 11.94 -14.16
CA ALA A 217 -12.29 13.39 -13.97
C ALA A 217 -13.56 13.99 -14.57
N ALA A 218 -14.02 13.45 -15.71
CA ALA A 218 -15.23 13.88 -16.39
C ALA A 218 -16.53 13.32 -15.77
N ALA A 219 -16.46 12.39 -14.82
CA ALA A 219 -17.64 11.87 -14.13
C ALA A 219 -18.19 12.95 -13.19
N GLY A 220 -19.20 13.67 -13.65
CA GLY A 220 -19.75 14.85 -12.96
C GLY A 220 -20.47 14.55 -11.65
N ASP A 221 -20.83 13.30 -11.40
CA ASP A 221 -21.56 12.85 -10.22
C ASP A 221 -21.15 11.43 -9.79
N ARG A 222 -21.67 10.99 -8.66
CA ARG A 222 -21.34 9.69 -8.03
C ARG A 222 -21.91 8.51 -8.81
N GLU A 223 -23.08 8.67 -9.45
CA GLU A 223 -23.74 7.63 -10.24
C GLU A 223 -22.93 7.37 -11.55
N ALA A 224 -22.51 8.44 -12.23
CA ALA A 224 -21.62 8.34 -13.38
C ALA A 224 -20.27 7.72 -13.01
N LEU A 225 -19.69 8.14 -11.86
CA LEU A 225 -18.44 7.54 -11.35
C LEU A 225 -18.60 6.04 -11.11
N ALA A 226 -19.65 5.60 -10.40
CA ALA A 226 -19.91 4.19 -10.15
C ALA A 226 -20.11 3.40 -11.45
N GLY A 227 -20.79 3.98 -12.42
CA GLY A 227 -21.01 3.39 -13.75
C GLY A 227 -19.72 3.09 -14.52
N LEU A 228 -18.65 3.86 -14.31
CA LEU A 228 -17.35 3.61 -14.95
C LEU A 228 -16.71 2.29 -14.51
N PHE A 229 -17.00 1.84 -13.29
CA PHE A 229 -16.41 0.65 -12.69
C PHE A 229 -17.34 -0.58 -12.68
N GLN A 230 -18.57 -0.48 -13.20
CA GLN A 230 -19.59 -1.52 -13.13
C GLN A 230 -19.16 -2.89 -13.70
N ASN A 231 -18.24 -2.91 -14.66
CA ASN A 231 -17.72 -4.13 -15.30
C ASN A 231 -16.27 -4.44 -14.85
N SER A 232 -15.83 -3.87 -13.74
CA SER A 232 -14.49 -4.10 -13.19
C SER A 232 -14.53 -4.91 -11.90
N LYS A 233 -13.38 -5.33 -11.41
CA LYS A 233 -13.24 -5.94 -10.06
C LYS A 233 -13.65 -4.98 -8.93
N LEU A 234 -13.78 -3.69 -9.20
CA LEU A 234 -14.19 -2.65 -8.24
C LEU A 234 -15.69 -2.30 -8.30
N ALA A 235 -16.52 -3.07 -8.99
CA ALA A 235 -17.95 -2.76 -9.16
C ALA A 235 -18.68 -2.59 -7.82
N GLU A 236 -18.49 -3.51 -6.88
CA GLU A 236 -19.07 -3.43 -5.53
C GLU A 236 -18.52 -2.22 -4.76
N ALA A 237 -17.21 -2.01 -4.81
CA ALA A 237 -16.58 -0.87 -4.18
C ALA A 237 -17.10 0.47 -4.74
N ALA A 238 -17.33 0.55 -6.06
CA ALA A 238 -17.84 1.76 -6.69
C ALA A 238 -19.29 2.06 -6.28
N ALA A 239 -20.13 1.03 -6.12
CA ALA A 239 -21.50 1.21 -5.58
C ALA A 239 -21.46 1.75 -4.14
N LEU A 240 -20.62 1.16 -3.26
CA LEU A 240 -20.42 1.68 -1.89
C LEU A 240 -19.77 3.08 -1.90
N GLY A 241 -18.95 3.38 -2.90
CA GLY A 241 -18.35 4.70 -3.11
C GLY A 241 -19.37 5.77 -3.41
N ALA A 242 -20.42 5.47 -4.20
CA ALA A 242 -21.52 6.38 -4.44
C ALA A 242 -22.26 6.75 -3.14
N ASP A 243 -22.53 5.77 -2.29
CA ASP A 243 -23.11 6.00 -0.96
C ASP A 243 -22.18 6.82 -0.06
N ALA A 244 -20.89 6.49 -0.07
CA ALA A 244 -19.88 7.21 0.71
C ALA A 244 -19.75 8.68 0.27
N ALA A 245 -19.82 8.97 -1.03
CA ALA A 245 -19.82 10.33 -1.56
C ALA A 245 -21.05 11.12 -1.08
N ALA A 246 -22.20 10.47 -0.89
CA ALA A 246 -23.43 11.05 -0.35
C ALA A 246 -23.45 11.23 1.19
N GLY A 247 -22.34 10.95 1.86
CA GLY A 247 -22.25 11.07 3.33
C GLY A 247 -22.26 9.72 4.07
N GLY A 248 -22.35 8.59 3.36
CA GLY A 248 -22.26 7.25 3.91
C GLY A 248 -20.89 6.87 4.49
N ARG A 249 -20.71 5.61 4.86
CA ARG A 249 -19.50 5.11 5.57
C ARG A 249 -18.32 4.94 4.62
N MET A 250 -17.30 5.79 4.76
CA MET A 250 -16.03 5.65 4.03
C MET A 250 -15.31 4.32 4.32
N THR A 251 -15.40 3.83 5.55
CA THR A 251 -14.71 2.58 5.97
C THR A 251 -15.17 1.38 5.16
N ALA A 252 -16.48 1.22 4.93
CA ALA A 252 -17.03 0.12 4.15
C ALA A 252 -16.56 0.19 2.68
N PHE A 253 -16.60 1.38 2.11
CA PHE A 253 -16.11 1.65 0.76
C PHE A 253 -14.61 1.33 0.60
N GLU A 254 -13.78 1.88 1.49
CA GLU A 254 -12.33 1.65 1.44
C GLU A 254 -11.98 0.17 1.65
N LYS A 255 -12.70 -0.51 2.54
CA LYS A 255 -12.55 -1.96 2.74
C LYS A 255 -12.89 -2.73 1.46
N ALA A 256 -13.97 -2.41 0.78
CA ALA A 256 -14.34 -3.06 -0.48
C ALA A 256 -13.29 -2.83 -1.58
N CYS A 257 -12.70 -1.63 -1.67
CA CYS A 257 -11.60 -1.36 -2.59
C CYS A 257 -10.39 -2.25 -2.31
N ASP A 258 -9.99 -2.38 -1.04
CA ASP A 258 -8.82 -3.18 -0.65
C ASP A 258 -9.10 -4.69 -0.81
N ASN A 259 -10.32 -5.14 -0.49
CA ASN A 259 -10.73 -6.53 -0.65
C ASN A 259 -10.77 -6.95 -2.12
N ALA A 260 -11.20 -6.07 -3.04
CA ALA A 260 -11.16 -6.35 -4.48
C ALA A 260 -9.72 -6.65 -4.97
N VAL A 261 -8.71 -5.97 -4.42
CA VAL A 261 -7.30 -6.26 -4.71
C VAL A 261 -6.91 -7.63 -4.14
N THR A 262 -7.32 -7.94 -2.91
CA THR A 262 -7.05 -9.24 -2.28
C THR A 262 -7.71 -10.38 -3.08
N ASP A 263 -8.93 -10.19 -3.57
CA ASP A 263 -9.64 -11.19 -4.36
C ASP A 263 -8.99 -11.42 -5.73
N TYR A 264 -8.45 -10.37 -6.36
CA TYR A 264 -7.61 -10.52 -7.55
C TYR A 264 -6.40 -11.43 -7.28
N LEU A 265 -5.71 -11.20 -6.16
CA LEU A 265 -4.54 -12.00 -5.79
C LEU A 265 -4.87 -13.48 -5.53
N LYS A 266 -6.08 -13.78 -5.03
CA LYS A 266 -6.55 -15.16 -4.79
C LYS A 266 -6.65 -15.98 -6.09
N ASP A 267 -6.78 -15.33 -7.26
CA ASP A 267 -6.76 -16.03 -8.55
C ASP A 267 -5.44 -16.80 -8.74
N ALA A 268 -4.32 -16.33 -8.16
CA ALA A 268 -3.05 -17.05 -8.17
C ALA A 268 -3.07 -18.38 -7.40
N LYS A 269 -4.00 -18.61 -6.47
CA LYS A 269 -4.10 -19.90 -5.73
C LYS A 269 -4.34 -21.08 -6.65
N LEU A 270 -4.93 -20.85 -7.82
CA LEU A 270 -5.20 -21.89 -8.84
C LEU A 270 -3.96 -22.20 -9.68
N ILE A 271 -2.87 -21.44 -9.55
CA ILE A 271 -1.64 -21.56 -10.33
C ILE A 271 -0.58 -22.25 -9.48
N GLY A 272 -0.11 -23.42 -9.89
CA GLY A 272 0.87 -24.21 -9.13
C GLY A 272 2.27 -23.63 -9.14
N PHE A 273 2.70 -23.08 -10.30
CA PHE A 273 4.04 -22.55 -10.54
C PHE A 273 3.92 -21.33 -11.45
N GLY A 274 4.78 -20.35 -11.25
CA GLY A 274 4.82 -19.15 -12.09
C GLY A 274 5.12 -17.89 -11.29
N PRO A 275 5.35 -16.77 -11.96
CA PRO A 275 5.58 -15.46 -11.35
C PRO A 275 4.38 -14.99 -10.53
N GLU A 276 3.16 -15.41 -10.89
CA GLU A 276 1.91 -15.07 -10.19
C GLU A 276 1.94 -15.49 -8.72
N THR A 277 2.57 -16.64 -8.42
CA THR A 277 2.69 -17.14 -7.04
C THR A 277 3.60 -16.24 -6.21
N LEU A 278 4.65 -15.65 -6.81
CA LEU A 278 5.53 -14.70 -6.16
C LEU A 278 4.81 -13.36 -5.93
N VAL A 279 4.10 -12.86 -6.94
CA VAL A 279 3.31 -11.62 -6.83
C VAL A 279 2.29 -11.74 -5.69
N ALA A 280 1.50 -12.82 -5.68
CA ALA A 280 0.48 -13.05 -4.67
C ALA A 280 1.09 -13.21 -3.26
N TYR A 281 2.20 -13.93 -3.14
CA TYR A 281 2.88 -14.13 -1.85
C TYR A 281 3.41 -12.80 -1.28
N LEU A 282 4.08 -11.98 -2.10
CA LEU A 282 4.61 -10.68 -1.65
C LEU A 282 3.47 -9.74 -1.24
N ALA A 283 2.40 -9.66 -2.02
CA ALA A 283 1.23 -8.87 -1.67
C ALA A 283 0.53 -9.39 -0.40
N ALA A 284 0.46 -10.72 -0.24
CA ALA A 284 -0.11 -11.35 0.95
C ALA A 284 0.68 -11.01 2.22
N VAL A 285 2.01 -11.00 2.17
CA VAL A 285 2.86 -10.59 3.30
C VAL A 285 2.63 -9.13 3.68
N GLU A 286 2.41 -8.25 2.71
CA GLU A 286 2.07 -6.84 2.99
C GLU A 286 0.68 -6.69 3.62
N GLY A 287 -0.31 -7.42 3.10
CA GLY A 287 -1.65 -7.46 3.66
C GLY A 287 -1.65 -8.02 5.09
N GLU A 288 -0.92 -9.12 5.31
CA GLU A 288 -0.70 -9.71 6.63
C GLU A 288 -0.08 -8.70 7.60
N THR A 289 1.01 -8.04 7.20
CA THR A 289 1.67 -7.02 8.04
C THR A 289 0.70 -5.92 8.46
N THR A 290 -0.16 -5.48 7.54
CA THR A 290 -1.18 -4.46 7.81
C THR A 290 -2.26 -4.98 8.77
N ALA A 291 -2.71 -6.22 8.61
CA ALA A 291 -3.70 -6.83 9.48
C ALA A 291 -3.15 -7.06 10.89
N VAL A 292 -1.94 -7.60 11.02
CA VAL A 292 -1.26 -7.81 12.31
C VAL A 292 -1.09 -6.49 13.04
N ARG A 293 -0.58 -5.44 12.34
CA ARG A 293 -0.49 -4.10 12.90
C ARG A 293 -1.82 -3.62 13.46
N MET A 294 -2.88 -3.69 12.65
CA MET A 294 -4.21 -3.21 13.04
C MET A 294 -4.75 -3.94 14.27
N ILE A 295 -4.61 -5.27 14.31
CA ILE A 295 -5.09 -6.08 15.43
C ILE A 295 -4.26 -5.77 16.68
N LEU A 296 -2.94 -5.86 16.63
CA LEU A 296 -2.09 -5.73 17.80
C LEU A 296 -2.11 -4.31 18.38
N THR A 297 -1.97 -3.27 17.53
CA THR A 297 -2.02 -1.88 18.02
C THR A 297 -3.40 -1.51 18.52
N GLY A 298 -4.47 -2.01 17.87
CA GLY A 298 -5.84 -1.81 18.33
C GLY A 298 -6.08 -2.48 19.69
N ARG A 299 -5.64 -3.73 19.88
CA ARG A 299 -5.74 -4.45 21.15
C ARG A 299 -4.91 -3.78 22.25
N LEU A 300 -3.69 -3.34 21.93
CA LEU A 300 -2.81 -2.63 22.86
C LEU A 300 -3.42 -1.30 23.32
N ALA A 301 -4.12 -0.60 22.41
CA ALA A 301 -4.84 0.63 22.73
C ALA A 301 -6.21 0.43 23.38
N GLY A 302 -6.62 -0.83 23.65
CA GLY A 302 -7.91 -1.14 24.27
C GLY A 302 -9.13 -0.90 23.36
N ILE A 303 -8.93 -0.87 22.05
CA ILE A 303 -10.04 -0.73 21.07
C ILE A 303 -10.87 -2.02 21.07
N ALA A 304 -12.21 -1.85 21.07
CA ALA A 304 -13.14 -2.96 21.04
C ALA A 304 -12.89 -3.88 19.82
N PRO A 305 -12.90 -5.21 19.98
CA PRO A 305 -12.67 -6.17 18.89
C PRO A 305 -13.55 -5.93 17.67
N ASP A 306 -14.81 -5.59 17.85
CA ASP A 306 -15.76 -5.33 16.76
C ASP A 306 -15.35 -4.10 15.93
N THR A 307 -14.83 -3.05 16.56
CA THR A 307 -14.33 -1.87 15.87
C THR A 307 -13.11 -2.19 15.01
N ILE A 308 -12.22 -3.09 15.49
CA ILE A 308 -11.07 -3.56 14.72
C ILE A 308 -11.56 -4.42 13.54
N ARG A 309 -12.52 -5.33 13.79
CA ARG A 309 -13.10 -6.26 12.80
C ARG A 309 -13.76 -5.49 11.63
N GLU A 310 -14.48 -4.42 11.91
CA GLU A 310 -15.09 -3.57 10.86
C GLU A 310 -14.04 -3.01 9.89
N ARG A 311 -12.83 -2.75 10.37
CA ARG A 311 -11.74 -2.16 9.59
C ARG A 311 -10.80 -3.18 8.98
N LEU A 312 -10.78 -4.41 9.49
CA LEU A 312 -9.89 -5.46 9.01
C LEU A 312 -10.27 -5.85 7.58
N ARG A 313 -9.26 -5.91 6.70
CA ARG A 313 -9.40 -6.34 5.32
C ARG A 313 -9.38 -7.86 5.23
N ASP A 314 -9.89 -8.40 4.14
CA ASP A 314 -9.79 -9.83 3.88
C ASP A 314 -8.33 -10.22 3.68
N LEU A 315 -7.98 -11.41 4.16
CA LEU A 315 -6.65 -11.95 4.03
C LEU A 315 -6.56 -12.86 2.79
N TYR A 316 -5.36 -12.97 2.27
CA TYR A 316 -5.06 -13.85 1.14
C TYR A 316 -5.11 -15.34 1.54
N ALA A 317 -4.53 -15.72 2.72
CA ALA A 317 -4.39 -17.10 3.19
C ALA A 317 -5.72 -17.72 3.66
#